data_43b045100663c20275cd23f10969f62e
#
_entry.id   43b045100663c20275cd23f10969f62e
#
_cell.length_a   1.000
_cell.length_b   1.000
_cell.length_c   1.000
_cell.angle_alpha   90.00
_cell.angle_beta   90.00
_cell.angle_gamma   90.00
#
_symmetry.space_group_name_H-M   'P 1'
#
loop_
_entity.id
_entity.type
_entity.pdbx_description
1 polymer ?
#
loop_
_entity_poly.entity_id
_entity_poly.type
_entity_poly.pdbx_seq_one_letter_code
_entity_poly.pdbx_strand_id
1 'polypeptide(L)'
;MPNVNITQQQVADSDLRKKSKSKTVSQQPVYRAVQNLAYLLVQMRKNCPVKFRVLTDNASKECSDVLVALSLAYSEPTVRRPQLSLAIAHLNAICTAMNILRASGCVSKDDYQKCKKLVTNSLRQSQAWRASSEVGVLQCNDKKTL
;
A
#
# COMPACT_ATOMS: atom_id res chain seq x y z
N MET A 1 -50.00 4.07 -18.35
CA MET A 1 -48.78 3.58 -19.00
C MET A 1 -47.51 3.94 -18.20
N PRO A 2 -47.32 3.42 -17.00
CA PRO A 2 -46.16 3.81 -16.19
C PRO A 2 -44.93 2.94 -16.34
N ASN A 3 -44.92 1.96 -17.28
CA ASN A 3 -43.83 0.95 -17.29
C ASN A 3 -42.59 1.30 -18.11
N VAL A 4 -42.60 2.40 -18.88
CA VAL A 4 -41.45 2.76 -19.76
C VAL A 4 -40.35 3.51 -19.00
N ASN A 5 -40.72 4.24 -17.93
CA ASN A 5 -39.73 5.01 -17.15
C ASN A 5 -38.91 4.18 -16.17
N ILE A 6 -39.42 3.03 -15.71
CA ILE A 6 -38.75 2.14 -14.76
C ILE A 6 -37.58 1.40 -15.44
N THR A 7 -37.75 1.01 -16.72
CA THR A 7 -36.73 0.28 -17.48
C THR A 7 -35.54 1.15 -17.85
N GLN A 8 -35.78 2.44 -18.16
CA GLN A 8 -34.66 3.37 -18.46
C GLN A 8 -33.87 3.75 -17.22
N GLN A 9 -34.54 3.85 -16.06
CA GLN A 9 -33.87 4.13 -14.80
C GLN A 9 -33.03 2.96 -14.29
N GLN A 10 -33.48 1.71 -14.51
CA GLN A 10 -32.70 0.51 -14.20
C GLN A 10 -31.47 0.34 -15.08
N VAL A 11 -31.55 0.71 -16.36
CA VAL A 11 -30.42 0.68 -17.29
C VAL A 11 -29.40 1.77 -16.92
N ALA A 12 -29.85 2.97 -16.57
CA ALA A 12 -28.99 4.05 -16.11
C ALA A 12 -28.28 3.70 -14.79
N ASP A 13 -28.95 3.05 -13.85
CA ASP A 13 -28.37 2.61 -12.59
C ASP A 13 -27.35 1.47 -12.79
N SER A 14 -27.58 0.57 -13.73
CA SER A 14 -26.61 -0.48 -14.04
C SER A 14 -25.34 0.05 -14.74
N ASP A 15 -25.47 1.08 -15.56
CA ASP A 15 -24.34 1.75 -16.20
C ASP A 15 -23.55 2.63 -15.22
N LEU A 16 -24.23 3.28 -14.28
CA LEU A 16 -23.59 4.01 -13.19
C LEU A 16 -22.84 3.06 -12.26
N ARG A 17 -23.36 1.87 -11.98
CA ARG A 17 -22.67 0.84 -11.19
C ARG A 17 -21.46 0.28 -11.92
N LYS A 18 -21.49 0.14 -13.23
CA LYS A 18 -20.32 -0.27 -14.04
C LYS A 18 -19.24 0.80 -14.07
N LYS A 19 -19.58 2.08 -14.09
CA LYS A 19 -18.63 3.21 -14.03
C LYS A 19 -18.03 3.38 -12.64
N SER A 20 -18.74 3.04 -11.55
CA SER A 20 -18.23 3.12 -10.18
C SER A 20 -17.29 1.97 -9.80
N LYS A 21 -17.07 0.99 -10.68
CA LYS A 21 -16.12 -0.12 -10.50
C LYS A 21 -14.70 0.22 -10.95
N SER A 22 -14.34 1.51 -11.14
CA SER A 22 -12.95 1.91 -11.33
C SER A 22 -12.13 1.44 -10.11
N LYS A 23 -11.02 0.73 -10.36
CA LYS A 23 -10.15 0.24 -9.31
C LYS A 23 -9.67 1.41 -8.45
N THR A 24 -9.89 1.32 -7.15
CA THR A 24 -9.36 2.29 -6.18
C THR A 24 -7.99 1.80 -5.69
N VAL A 25 -7.20 2.70 -5.08
CA VAL A 25 -5.91 2.34 -4.50
C VAL A 25 -6.03 1.24 -3.44
N SER A 26 -7.15 1.22 -2.70
CA SER A 26 -7.42 0.19 -1.69
C SER A 26 -7.56 -1.22 -2.26
N GLN A 27 -7.75 -1.37 -3.56
CA GLN A 27 -7.81 -2.66 -4.24
C GLN A 27 -6.45 -3.14 -4.74
N GLN A 28 -5.41 -2.30 -4.70
CA GLN A 28 -4.06 -2.70 -5.06
C GLN A 28 -3.51 -3.71 -4.05
N PRO A 29 -2.90 -4.83 -4.50
CA PRO A 29 -2.36 -5.84 -3.60
C PRO A 29 -1.34 -5.30 -2.61
N VAL A 30 -0.46 -4.38 -3.04
CA VAL A 30 0.53 -3.76 -2.18
C VAL A 30 -0.12 -2.90 -1.08
N TYR A 31 -1.17 -2.17 -1.40
CA TYR A 31 -1.91 -1.36 -0.43
C TYR A 31 -2.53 -2.25 0.66
N ARG A 32 -3.19 -3.34 0.25
CA ARG A 32 -3.77 -4.32 1.18
C ARG A 32 -2.72 -4.98 2.05
N ALA A 33 -1.57 -5.33 1.49
CA ALA A 33 -0.47 -5.93 2.25
C ALA A 33 0.02 -4.99 3.36
N VAL A 34 0.15 -3.70 3.08
CA VAL A 34 0.56 -2.70 4.06
C VAL A 34 -0.54 -2.45 5.10
N GLN A 35 -1.81 -2.45 4.71
CA GLN A 35 -2.93 -2.39 5.67
C GLN A 35 -2.91 -3.59 6.64
N ASN A 36 -2.68 -4.79 6.13
CA ASN A 36 -2.57 -6.00 6.96
C ASN A 36 -1.36 -5.92 7.88
N LEU A 37 -0.24 -5.38 7.41
CA LEU A 37 0.94 -5.15 8.23
C LEU A 37 0.64 -4.17 9.36
N ALA A 38 -0.02 -3.06 9.08
CA ALA A 38 -0.43 -2.08 10.09
C ALA A 38 -1.33 -2.72 11.15
N TYR A 39 -2.26 -3.56 10.74
CA TYR A 39 -3.15 -4.29 11.65
C TYR A 39 -2.36 -5.24 12.57
N LEU A 40 -1.42 -6.00 12.02
CA LEU A 40 -0.56 -6.89 12.82
C LEU A 40 0.28 -6.12 13.83
N LEU A 41 0.82 -4.95 13.45
CA LEU A 41 1.60 -4.11 14.37
C LEU A 41 0.75 -3.61 15.54
N VAL A 42 -0.49 -3.23 15.30
CA VAL A 42 -1.43 -2.84 16.36
C VAL A 42 -1.72 -4.02 17.29
N GLN A 43 -1.89 -5.23 16.76
CA GLN A 43 -2.08 -6.45 17.54
C GLN A 43 -0.84 -6.77 18.40
N MET A 44 0.33 -6.68 17.81
CA MET A 44 1.61 -6.95 18.49
C MET A 44 1.88 -5.99 19.63
N ARG A 45 1.47 -4.72 19.49
CA ARG A 45 1.64 -3.70 20.53
C ARG A 45 1.02 -4.10 21.87
N LYS A 46 -0.11 -4.81 21.84
CA LYS A 46 -0.82 -5.25 23.04
C LYS A 46 0.04 -6.17 23.92
N ASN A 47 0.87 -7.00 23.29
CA ASN A 47 1.72 -7.98 23.96
C ASN A 47 3.15 -7.49 24.16
N CYS A 48 3.47 -6.30 23.67
CA CYS A 48 4.81 -5.71 23.74
C CYS A 48 5.00 -5.02 25.09
N PRO A 49 6.15 -5.22 25.80
CA PRO A 49 6.47 -4.47 27.01
C PRO A 49 6.44 -2.95 26.73
N VAL A 50 6.01 -2.18 27.76
CA VAL A 50 5.80 -0.72 27.62
C VAL A 50 7.02 0.00 27.06
N LYS A 51 8.22 -0.39 27.50
CA LYS A 51 9.49 0.21 27.07
C LYS A 51 9.79 0.03 25.57
N PHE A 52 9.18 -0.96 24.91
CA PHE A 52 9.37 -1.23 23.48
C PHE A 52 8.19 -0.78 22.61
N ARG A 53 7.11 -0.29 23.20
CA ARG A 53 5.92 0.16 22.46
C ARG A 53 6.21 1.33 21.51
N VAL A 54 7.21 2.14 21.84
CA VAL A 54 7.66 3.23 20.94
C VAL A 54 8.09 2.68 19.57
N LEU A 55 8.71 1.50 19.51
CA LEU A 55 9.12 0.87 18.24
C LEU A 55 7.93 0.39 17.43
N THR A 56 6.93 -0.20 18.09
CA THR A 56 5.69 -0.60 17.40
C THR A 56 4.89 0.61 16.93
N ASP A 57 4.84 1.68 17.71
CA ASP A 57 4.17 2.93 17.35
C ASP A 57 4.85 3.62 16.16
N ASN A 58 6.18 3.65 16.15
CA ASN A 58 6.96 4.17 15.02
C ASN A 58 6.74 3.34 13.76
N ALA A 59 6.75 2.01 13.87
CA ALA A 59 6.48 1.13 12.74
C ALA A 59 5.05 1.32 12.20
N SER A 60 4.07 1.51 13.06
CA SER A 60 2.68 1.81 12.67
C SER A 60 2.57 3.15 11.93
N LYS A 61 3.31 4.17 12.39
CA LYS A 61 3.40 5.46 11.70
C LYS A 61 4.03 5.29 10.31
N GLU A 62 5.10 4.53 10.21
CA GLU A 62 5.73 4.23 8.92
C GLU A 62 4.76 3.54 7.96
N CYS A 63 3.91 2.63 8.44
CA CYS A 63 2.85 2.04 7.62
C CYS A 63 1.88 3.09 7.09
N SER A 64 1.47 4.05 7.92
CA SER A 64 0.60 5.15 7.48
C SER A 64 1.27 5.98 6.41
N ASP A 65 2.56 6.28 6.56
CA ASP A 65 3.34 7.03 5.56
C ASP A 65 3.46 6.26 4.24
N VAL A 66 3.63 4.93 4.30
CA VAL A 66 3.60 4.08 3.09
C VAL A 66 2.25 4.18 2.39
N LEU A 67 1.15 4.08 3.13
CA LEU A 67 -0.20 4.13 2.55
C LEU A 67 -0.48 5.48 1.88
N VAL A 68 -0.03 6.57 2.48
CA VAL A 68 -0.12 7.92 1.87
C VAL A 68 0.69 7.99 0.58
N ALA A 69 1.94 7.53 0.61
CA ALA A 69 2.81 7.52 -0.56
C ALA A 69 2.24 6.66 -1.70
N LEU A 70 1.69 5.47 -1.40
CA LEU A 70 1.04 4.61 -2.39
C LEU A 70 -0.21 5.27 -2.98
N SER A 71 -0.99 5.97 -2.16
CA SER A 71 -2.18 6.70 -2.63
C SER A 71 -1.82 7.80 -3.60
N LEU A 72 -0.78 8.59 -3.29
CA LEU A 72 -0.27 9.65 -4.19
C LEU A 72 0.32 9.07 -5.47
N ALA A 73 1.08 7.98 -5.36
CA ALA A 73 1.63 7.29 -6.53
C ALA A 73 0.53 6.78 -7.47
N TYR A 74 -0.59 6.33 -6.91
CA TYR A 74 -1.73 5.83 -7.66
C TYR A 74 -2.49 6.95 -8.38
N SER A 75 -2.79 8.03 -7.65
CA SER A 75 -3.65 9.11 -8.15
C SER A 75 -2.92 10.10 -9.08
N GLU A 76 -1.61 10.29 -8.89
CA GLU A 76 -0.84 11.30 -9.60
C GLU A 76 0.38 10.71 -10.31
N PRO A 77 0.27 10.43 -11.64
CA PRO A 77 1.36 9.84 -12.40
C PRO A 77 2.66 10.66 -12.38
N THR A 78 2.58 11.98 -12.26
CA THR A 78 3.74 12.88 -12.28
C THR A 78 4.64 12.74 -11.05
N VAL A 79 4.09 12.32 -9.91
CA VAL A 79 4.83 12.13 -8.66
C VAL A 79 5.00 10.66 -8.29
N ARG A 80 4.57 9.76 -9.15
CA ARG A 80 4.55 8.31 -8.88
C ARG A 80 5.91 7.76 -8.47
N ARG A 81 6.93 8.03 -9.24
CA ARG A 81 8.27 7.52 -8.99
C ARG A 81 8.85 8.01 -7.65
N PRO A 82 8.87 9.32 -7.33
CA PRO A 82 9.34 9.77 -6.02
C PRO A 82 8.48 9.25 -4.87
N GLN A 83 7.17 9.14 -5.03
CA GLN A 83 6.31 8.58 -3.98
C GLN A 83 6.56 7.09 -3.74
N LEU A 84 6.81 6.31 -4.79
CA LEU A 84 7.19 4.90 -4.64
C LEU A 84 8.56 4.75 -3.97
N SER A 85 9.50 5.65 -4.26
CA SER A 85 10.80 5.68 -3.57
C SER A 85 10.64 5.98 -2.07
N LEU A 86 9.73 6.89 -1.68
CA LEU A 86 9.38 7.15 -0.29
C LEU A 86 8.74 5.93 0.37
N ALA A 87 7.79 5.28 -0.31
CA ALA A 87 7.15 4.07 0.19
C ALA A 87 8.19 2.98 0.49
N ILE A 88 9.15 2.78 -0.40
CA ILE A 88 10.24 1.82 -0.23
C ILE A 88 11.11 2.18 0.98
N ALA A 89 11.46 3.45 1.15
CA ALA A 89 12.24 3.92 2.31
C ALA A 89 11.50 3.65 3.63
N HIS A 90 10.21 3.94 3.70
CA HIS A 90 9.38 3.67 4.88
C HIS A 90 9.23 2.17 5.15
N LEU A 91 9.07 1.34 4.11
CA LEU A 91 9.02 -0.11 4.26
C LEU A 91 10.34 -0.67 4.83
N ASN A 92 11.48 -0.15 4.39
CA ASN A 92 12.79 -0.52 4.94
C ASN A 92 12.92 -0.11 6.42
N ALA A 93 12.37 1.04 6.81
CA ALA A 93 12.33 1.47 8.20
C ALA A 93 11.48 0.51 9.07
N ILE A 94 10.34 0.04 8.56
CA ILE A 94 9.51 -0.97 9.22
C ILE A 94 10.31 -2.27 9.42
N CYS A 95 11.01 -2.71 8.40
CA CYS A 95 11.84 -3.91 8.45
C CYS A 95 12.91 -3.81 9.56
N THR A 96 13.57 -2.67 9.65
CA THR A 96 14.57 -2.38 10.70
C THR A 96 13.93 -2.44 12.10
N ALA A 97 12.79 -1.79 12.29
CA ALA A 97 12.05 -1.82 13.55
C ALA A 97 11.65 -3.26 13.95
N MET A 98 11.20 -4.06 13.00
CA MET A 98 10.83 -5.45 13.22
C MET A 98 12.04 -6.30 13.63
N ASN A 99 13.19 -6.08 13.02
CA ASN A 99 14.43 -6.78 13.36
C ASN A 99 14.87 -6.45 14.80
N ILE A 100 14.75 -5.20 15.21
CA ILE A 100 15.05 -4.78 16.59
C ILE A 100 14.09 -5.43 17.59
N LEU A 101 12.80 -5.41 17.30
CA LEU A 101 11.79 -6.04 18.15
C LEU A 101 12.01 -7.55 18.31
N ARG A 102 12.41 -8.23 17.22
CA ARG A 102 12.73 -9.66 17.26
C ARG A 102 13.99 -9.92 18.08
N ALA A 103 15.06 -9.17 17.85
CA ALA A 103 16.31 -9.31 18.59
C ALA A 103 16.14 -9.05 20.09
N SER A 104 15.23 -8.14 20.45
CA SER A 104 14.90 -7.81 21.84
C SER A 104 13.97 -8.84 22.51
N GLY A 105 13.51 -9.85 21.79
CA GLY A 105 12.60 -10.87 22.32
C GLY A 105 11.14 -10.39 22.52
N CYS A 106 10.77 -9.23 21.98
CA CYS A 106 9.46 -8.63 22.17
C CYS A 106 8.37 -9.22 21.26
N VAL A 107 8.78 -9.92 20.21
CA VAL A 107 7.90 -10.43 19.17
C VAL A 107 8.19 -11.91 18.98
N SER A 108 7.15 -12.72 18.89
CA SER A 108 7.26 -14.14 18.61
C SER A 108 7.85 -14.38 17.22
N LYS A 109 8.47 -15.52 17.01
CA LYS A 109 8.99 -15.93 15.70
C LYS A 109 7.89 -15.92 14.63
N ASP A 110 6.71 -16.41 14.97
CA ASP A 110 5.57 -16.47 14.03
C ASP A 110 5.08 -15.09 13.63
N ASP A 111 4.91 -14.17 14.58
CA ASP A 111 4.50 -12.79 14.29
C ASP A 111 5.55 -12.04 13.48
N TYR A 112 6.83 -12.22 13.82
CA TYR A 112 7.93 -11.66 13.06
C TYR A 112 7.91 -12.15 11.60
N GLN A 113 7.74 -13.45 11.38
CA GLN A 113 7.73 -14.02 10.02
C GLN A 113 6.53 -13.55 9.21
N LYS A 114 5.35 -13.42 9.82
CA LYS A 114 4.15 -12.85 9.15
C LYS A 114 4.41 -11.42 8.71
N CYS A 115 4.94 -10.58 9.59
CA CYS A 115 5.28 -9.19 9.26
C CYS A 115 6.35 -9.11 8.18
N LYS A 116 7.42 -9.90 8.32
CA LYS A 116 8.52 -9.93 7.36
C LYS A 116 8.05 -10.32 5.95
N LYS A 117 7.15 -11.30 5.86
CA LYS A 117 6.56 -11.71 4.58
C LYS A 117 5.79 -10.57 3.93
N LEU A 118 4.97 -9.85 4.70
CA LEU A 118 4.19 -8.71 4.20
C LEU A 118 5.11 -7.55 3.76
N VAL A 119 6.14 -7.23 4.53
CA VAL A 119 7.12 -6.19 4.17
C VAL A 119 7.87 -6.57 2.90
N THR A 120 8.37 -7.79 2.80
CA THR A 120 9.12 -8.28 1.64
C THR A 120 8.26 -8.24 0.38
N ASN A 121 7.01 -8.70 0.46
CA ASN A 121 6.06 -8.65 -0.65
C ASN A 121 5.75 -7.20 -1.06
N SER A 122 5.55 -6.32 -0.09
CA SER A 122 5.27 -4.90 -0.34
C SER A 122 6.45 -4.19 -1.00
N LEU A 123 7.68 -4.48 -0.55
CA LEU A 123 8.91 -3.97 -1.15
C LEU A 123 9.03 -4.42 -2.61
N ARG A 124 8.86 -5.70 -2.88
CA ARG A 124 8.97 -6.26 -4.23
C ARG A 124 7.95 -5.63 -5.17
N GLN A 125 6.70 -5.51 -4.74
CA GLN A 125 5.64 -4.90 -5.55
C GLN A 125 5.89 -3.42 -5.80
N SER A 126 6.33 -2.67 -4.79
CA SER A 126 6.64 -1.24 -4.91
C SER A 126 7.82 -1.00 -5.84
N GLN A 127 8.86 -1.82 -5.76
CA GLN A 127 10.03 -1.78 -6.64
C GLN A 127 9.65 -2.10 -8.09
N ALA A 128 8.83 -3.13 -8.32
CA ALA A 128 8.35 -3.50 -9.64
C ALA A 128 7.48 -2.39 -10.25
N TRP A 129 6.62 -1.78 -9.45
CA TRP A 129 5.78 -0.66 -9.90
C TRP A 129 6.62 0.55 -10.27
N ARG A 130 7.61 0.89 -9.44
CA ARG A 130 8.56 1.97 -9.74
C ARG A 130 9.32 1.73 -11.05
N ALA A 131 9.84 0.52 -11.24
CA ALA A 131 10.57 0.14 -12.45
C ALA A 131 9.70 0.26 -13.71
N SER A 132 8.44 -0.20 -13.67
CA SER A 132 7.52 -0.07 -14.81
C SER A 132 7.16 1.38 -15.11
N SER A 133 7.14 2.25 -14.11
CA SER A 133 6.92 3.69 -14.29
C SER A 133 8.10 4.37 -14.97
N GLU A 134 9.34 3.94 -14.71
CA GLU A 134 10.54 4.40 -15.41
C GLU A 134 10.51 4.06 -16.91
N VAL A 135 10.18 2.81 -17.23
CA VAL A 135 10.07 2.37 -18.63
C VAL A 135 9.01 3.19 -19.39
N GLY A 136 7.86 3.48 -18.74
CA GLY A 136 6.82 4.33 -19.34
C GLY A 136 7.30 5.74 -19.66
N VAL A 137 8.12 6.34 -18.79
CA VAL A 137 8.72 7.68 -19.00
C VAL A 137 9.71 7.67 -20.14
N LEU A 138 10.57 6.66 -20.23
CA LEU A 138 11.55 6.51 -21.31
C LEU A 138 10.85 6.36 -22.67
N GLN A 139 9.80 5.55 -22.76
CA GLN A 139 9.02 5.38 -23.98
C GLN A 139 8.33 6.67 -24.43
N CYS A 140 7.86 7.50 -23.49
CA CYS A 140 7.28 8.80 -23.80
C CYS A 140 8.32 9.80 -24.32
N ASN A 141 9.55 9.74 -23.85
CA ASN A 141 10.63 10.61 -24.30
C ASN A 141 11.11 10.24 -25.71
N ASP A 142 11.19 8.96 -26.02
CA ASP A 142 11.58 8.51 -27.38
C ASP A 142 10.57 8.92 -28.45
N LYS A 143 9.29 9.03 -28.08
CA LYS A 143 8.24 9.53 -29.00
C LYS A 143 8.28 11.05 -29.21
N LYS A 144 8.90 11.80 -28.31
CA LYS A 144 9.04 13.27 -28.44
C LYS A 144 10.28 13.70 -29.22
N THR A 145 11.23 12.81 -29.42
CA THR A 145 12.47 13.08 -30.19
C THR A 145 12.36 12.71 -31.68
N LEU A 146 11.23 12.18 -32.06
CA LEU A 146 10.88 11.93 -33.49
C LEU A 146 9.92 12.99 -34.04
#